data_8de8e211621bf11ffa81c62a7d815ca3
#
_entry.id   8de8e211621bf11ffa81c62a7d815ca3
#
_cell.length_a   1.000
_cell.length_b   1.000
_cell.length_c   1.000
_cell.angle_alpha   90.00
_cell.angle_beta   90.00
_cell.angle_gamma   90.00
#
_symmetry.space_group_name_H-M   'P 1'
#
loop_
_entity.id
_entity.type
_entity.pdbx_description
1 polymer ?
#
loop_
_entity_poly.entity_id
_entity_poly.type
_entity_poly.pdbx_seq_one_letter_code
_entity_poly.pdbx_strand_id
1 'polypeptide(L)'
;MVIHVVAQGDTLFSISQTYGVPLSLLAIDNGLSAPYHLAVGQALVVQYPRETLILQPGETLVQAAQRGGISLRQLLRNNPQLEGGENALPGQELVLSFQQEKEGPLSVG
;
A
#
# COMPACT_ATOMS: atom_id res chain seq x y z
N MET A 1 -6.39 8.05 -4.33
CA MET A 1 -7.24 7.18 -3.48
C MET A 1 -8.56 6.94 -4.15
N VAL A 2 -9.01 5.72 -4.10
CA VAL A 2 -10.28 5.31 -4.70
C VAL A 2 -11.08 4.58 -3.62
N ILE A 3 -12.40 4.66 -3.72
CA ILE A 3 -13.28 3.86 -2.87
C ILE A 3 -13.84 2.73 -3.74
N HIS A 4 -13.58 1.49 -3.31
CA HIS A 4 -14.11 0.31 -3.98
C HIS A 4 -15.27 -0.23 -3.17
N VAL A 5 -16.41 -0.43 -3.80
CA VAL A 5 -17.56 -1.04 -3.13
C VAL A 5 -17.54 -2.53 -3.43
N VAL A 6 -17.50 -3.34 -2.38
CA VAL A 6 -17.38 -4.79 -2.50
C VAL A 6 -18.61 -5.35 -3.19
N ALA A 7 -18.38 -6.11 -4.26
CA ALA A 7 -19.42 -6.79 -5.00
C ALA A 7 -19.43 -8.27 -4.66
N GLN A 8 -20.53 -8.94 -5.00
CA GLN A 8 -20.64 -10.37 -4.76
C GLN A 8 -19.50 -11.09 -5.48
N GLY A 9 -18.82 -11.99 -4.79
CA GLY A 9 -17.70 -12.72 -5.35
C GLY A 9 -16.35 -12.06 -5.15
N ASP A 10 -16.31 -10.81 -4.68
CA ASP A 10 -15.05 -10.13 -4.41
C ASP A 10 -14.38 -10.74 -3.18
N THR A 11 -13.06 -10.85 -3.26
CA THR A 11 -12.22 -11.17 -2.10
C THR A 11 -11.17 -10.07 -1.98
N LEU A 12 -10.56 -9.97 -0.81
CA LEU A 12 -9.50 -8.98 -0.63
C LEU A 12 -8.38 -9.24 -1.64
N PHE A 13 -8.07 -10.52 -1.89
CA PHE A 13 -7.05 -10.87 -2.87
C PHE A 13 -7.43 -10.40 -4.28
N SER A 14 -8.68 -10.66 -4.71
CA SER A 14 -9.09 -10.26 -6.06
C SER A 14 -9.09 -8.75 -6.20
N ILE A 15 -9.50 -8.03 -5.16
CA ILE A 15 -9.50 -6.58 -5.17
C ILE A 15 -8.06 -6.05 -5.26
N SER A 16 -7.15 -6.64 -4.49
CA SER A 16 -5.74 -6.23 -4.54
C SER A 16 -5.16 -6.43 -5.93
N GLN A 17 -5.53 -7.52 -6.59
CA GLN A 17 -5.08 -7.80 -7.95
C GLN A 17 -5.64 -6.80 -8.95
N THR A 18 -6.92 -6.48 -8.81
CA THR A 18 -7.60 -5.55 -9.73
C THR A 18 -6.93 -4.18 -9.70
N TYR A 19 -6.56 -3.70 -8.53
CA TYR A 19 -5.97 -2.37 -8.41
C TYR A 19 -4.44 -2.38 -8.40
N GLY A 20 -3.83 -3.56 -8.39
CA GLY A 20 -2.39 -3.64 -8.41
C GLY A 20 -1.73 -3.15 -7.13
N VAL A 21 -2.39 -3.31 -5.98
CA VAL A 21 -1.84 -2.88 -4.69
C VAL A 21 -1.53 -4.11 -3.85
N PRO A 22 -0.51 -4.04 -2.98
CA PRO A 22 -0.22 -5.18 -2.11
C PRO A 22 -1.40 -5.47 -1.18
N LEU A 23 -1.70 -6.75 -1.01
CA LEU A 23 -2.83 -7.17 -0.18
C LEU A 23 -2.66 -6.68 1.26
N SER A 24 -1.44 -6.77 1.79
CA SER A 24 -1.19 -6.35 3.16
C SER A 24 -1.46 -4.86 3.36
N LEU A 25 -1.10 -4.04 2.38
CA LEU A 25 -1.36 -2.62 2.45
C LEU A 25 -2.86 -2.34 2.39
N LEU A 26 -3.55 -3.02 1.47
CA LEU A 26 -4.99 -2.87 1.35
C LEU A 26 -5.70 -3.25 2.65
N ALA A 27 -5.26 -4.33 3.28
CA ALA A 27 -5.84 -4.77 4.54
C ALA A 27 -5.62 -3.74 5.65
N ILE A 28 -4.39 -3.26 5.79
CA ILE A 28 -4.05 -2.32 6.84
C ILE A 28 -4.78 -1.00 6.65
N ASP A 29 -4.86 -0.51 5.41
CA ASP A 29 -5.54 0.76 5.14
C ASP A 29 -7.02 0.71 5.49
N ASN A 30 -7.59 -0.50 5.55
CA ASN A 30 -9.00 -0.67 5.83
C ASN A 30 -9.27 -1.33 7.18
N GLY A 31 -8.25 -1.44 8.01
CA GLY A 31 -8.41 -2.00 9.35
C GLY A 31 -8.80 -3.46 9.37
N LEU A 32 -8.38 -4.22 8.36
CA LEU A 32 -8.74 -5.62 8.22
C LEU A 32 -7.60 -6.51 8.69
N SER A 33 -7.95 -7.63 9.30
CA SER A 33 -6.98 -8.66 9.66
C SER A 33 -7.51 -10.02 9.23
N ALA A 34 -6.60 -10.96 9.06
CA ALA A 34 -6.97 -12.30 8.61
C ALA A 34 -7.77 -13.02 9.69
N PRO A 35 -8.75 -13.83 9.32
CA PRO A 35 -9.26 -14.03 7.98
C PRO A 35 -10.06 -12.83 7.50
N TYR A 36 -9.90 -12.48 6.21
CA TYR A 36 -10.47 -11.25 5.67
C TYR A 36 -11.92 -11.52 5.24
N HIS A 37 -12.86 -11.02 6.04
CA HIS A 37 -14.28 -11.16 5.75
C HIS A 37 -14.80 -9.86 5.20
N LEU A 38 -15.33 -9.91 3.98
CA LEU A 38 -15.88 -8.73 3.33
C LEU A 38 -17.38 -8.92 3.15
N ALA A 39 -18.11 -7.83 3.33
CA ALA A 39 -19.56 -7.82 3.10
C ALA A 39 -19.85 -7.12 1.78
N VAL A 40 -20.79 -7.63 1.01
CA VAL A 40 -21.24 -6.95 -0.20
C VAL A 40 -21.76 -5.56 0.19
N GLY A 41 -21.30 -4.55 -0.54
CA GLY A 41 -21.65 -3.16 -0.25
C GLY A 41 -20.68 -2.46 0.67
N GLN A 42 -19.73 -3.18 1.25
CA GLN A 42 -18.72 -2.58 2.11
C GLN A 42 -17.80 -1.69 1.28
N ALA A 43 -17.47 -0.51 1.81
CA ALA A 43 -16.57 0.42 1.11
C ALA A 43 -15.14 0.18 1.59
N LEU A 44 -14.23 0.05 0.63
CA LEU A 44 -12.80 -0.10 0.92
C LEU A 44 -12.04 1.07 0.33
N VAL A 45 -11.07 1.58 1.09
CA VAL A 45 -10.16 2.61 0.61
C VAL A 45 -9.02 1.93 -0.11
N VAL A 46 -8.73 2.37 -1.35
CA VAL A 46 -7.63 1.83 -2.14
C VAL A 46 -6.67 2.98 -2.44
N GLN A 47 -5.43 2.85 -1.96
CA GLN A 47 -4.39 3.83 -2.21
C GLN A 47 -3.40 3.25 -3.21
N TYR A 48 -3.19 3.97 -4.32
CA TYR A 48 -2.30 3.52 -5.36
C TYR A 48 -0.87 3.94 -5.08
N PRO A 49 0.08 3.03 -5.11
CA PRO A 49 1.49 3.41 -5.09
C PRO A 49 1.82 4.20 -6.35
N ARG A 50 2.58 5.28 -6.19
CA ARG A 50 3.08 6.04 -7.33
C ARG A 50 4.49 5.61 -7.68
N GLU A 51 5.36 5.52 -6.66
CA GLU A 51 6.74 5.09 -6.85
C GLU A 51 7.04 3.98 -5.86
N THR A 52 7.70 2.96 -6.36
CA THR A 52 8.11 1.83 -5.53
C THR A 52 9.56 1.51 -5.85
N LEU A 53 10.19 0.74 -4.96
CA LEU A 53 11.48 0.14 -5.24
C LEU A 53 11.52 -1.26 -4.64
N ILE A 54 12.46 -2.05 -5.14
CA ILE A 54 12.62 -3.43 -4.67
C ILE A 54 13.82 -3.46 -3.74
N LEU A 55 13.62 -4.02 -2.55
CA LEU A 55 14.70 -4.17 -1.58
C LEU A 55 15.72 -5.15 -2.12
N GLN A 56 16.98 -4.74 -2.15
CA GLN A 56 18.06 -5.54 -2.71
C GLN A 56 18.67 -6.44 -1.65
N PRO A 57 19.28 -7.57 -2.06
CA PRO A 57 19.98 -8.42 -1.11
C PRO A 57 21.08 -7.63 -0.39
N GLY A 58 21.11 -7.74 0.93
CA GLY A 58 22.08 -7.03 1.74
C GLY A 58 21.79 -5.56 1.98
N GLU A 59 20.71 -5.04 1.40
CA GLU A 59 20.35 -3.64 1.57
C GLU A 59 19.52 -3.49 2.85
N THR A 60 19.86 -2.46 3.64
CA THR A 60 19.07 -2.11 4.81
C THR A 60 17.96 -1.17 4.40
N LEU A 61 16.95 -1.03 5.27
CA LEU A 61 15.86 -0.09 4.99
C LEU A 61 16.34 1.34 4.95
N VAL A 62 17.37 1.67 5.77
CA VAL A 62 17.97 3.00 5.72
C VAL A 62 18.57 3.26 4.33
N GLN A 63 19.30 2.26 3.81
CA GLN A 63 19.88 2.39 2.48
C GLN A 63 18.84 2.49 1.40
N ALA A 64 17.76 1.69 1.53
CA ALA A 64 16.66 1.74 0.57
C ALA A 64 15.99 3.11 0.58
N ALA A 65 15.76 3.67 1.78
CA ALA A 65 15.16 4.99 1.89
C ALA A 65 16.05 6.05 1.23
N GLN A 66 17.36 5.97 1.46
CA GLN A 66 18.32 6.90 0.85
C GLN A 66 18.29 6.78 -0.67
N ARG A 67 18.26 5.55 -1.18
CA ARG A 67 18.19 5.30 -2.63
C ARG A 67 16.90 5.85 -3.21
N GLY A 68 15.81 5.76 -2.44
CA GLY A 68 14.51 6.30 -2.87
C GLY A 68 14.33 7.79 -2.63
N GLY A 69 15.27 8.43 -1.95
CA GLY A 69 15.20 9.87 -1.72
C GLY A 69 14.23 10.29 -0.62
N ILE A 70 13.89 9.39 0.30
CA ILE A 70 13.00 9.71 1.41
C ILE A 70 13.65 9.30 2.73
N SER A 71 13.09 9.76 3.84
CA SER A 71 13.59 9.38 5.15
C SER A 71 13.12 7.97 5.51
N LEU A 72 13.85 7.33 6.44
CA LEU A 72 13.43 6.03 6.95
C LEU A 72 12.05 6.11 7.58
N ARG A 73 11.78 7.18 8.31
CA ARG A 73 10.48 7.37 8.93
C ARG A 73 9.38 7.38 7.87
N GLN A 74 9.60 8.10 6.78
CA GLN A 74 8.62 8.17 5.70
C GLN A 74 8.45 6.81 5.03
N LEU A 75 9.55 6.09 4.83
CA LEU A 75 9.49 4.75 4.24
C LEU A 75 8.65 3.82 5.11
N LEU A 76 8.87 3.83 6.41
CA LEU A 76 8.11 2.98 7.33
C LEU A 76 6.64 3.40 7.39
N ARG A 77 6.39 4.70 7.33
CA ARG A 77 5.02 5.20 7.32
C ARG A 77 4.27 4.76 6.07
N ASN A 78 4.97 4.74 4.93
CA ASN A 78 4.36 4.32 3.66
C ASN A 78 4.20 2.81 3.57
N ASN A 79 4.88 2.05 4.44
CA ASN A 79 4.90 0.60 4.39
C ASN A 79 4.61 0.03 5.78
N PRO A 80 3.39 0.27 6.32
CA PRO A 80 3.08 -0.12 7.69
C PRO A 80 3.19 -1.62 7.92
N GLN A 81 3.12 -2.44 6.85
CA GLN A 81 3.27 -3.87 6.97
C GLN A 81 4.67 -4.27 7.45
N LEU A 82 5.64 -3.36 7.41
CA LEU A 82 7.00 -3.66 7.86
C LEU A 82 7.13 -3.69 9.39
N GLU A 83 6.21 -3.08 10.10
CA GLU A 83 6.16 -3.13 11.57
C GLU A 83 7.50 -2.80 12.20
N GLY A 84 8.04 -1.63 11.86
CA GLY A 84 9.33 -1.20 12.40
C GLY A 84 10.52 -1.66 11.59
N GLY A 85 10.30 -2.42 10.54
CA GLY A 85 11.34 -2.76 9.59
C GLY A 85 12.02 -4.08 9.82
N GLU A 86 11.59 -4.84 10.81
CA GLU A 86 12.28 -6.08 11.17
C GLU A 86 11.95 -7.24 10.26
N ASN A 87 10.85 -7.14 9.52
CA ASN A 87 10.39 -8.23 8.67
C ASN A 87 10.51 -7.94 7.18
N ALA A 88 11.36 -6.96 6.82
CA ALA A 88 11.61 -6.67 5.42
C ALA A 88 12.56 -7.71 4.84
N LEU A 89 12.25 -8.20 3.65
CA LEU A 89 13.02 -9.25 2.99
C LEU A 89 13.49 -8.78 1.62
N PRO A 90 14.65 -9.29 1.15
CA PRO A 90 15.10 -8.98 -0.21
C PRO A 90 14.05 -9.38 -1.23
N GLY A 91 13.88 -8.55 -2.25
CA GLY A 91 12.87 -8.76 -3.26
C GLY A 91 11.52 -8.16 -2.93
N GLN A 92 11.35 -7.67 -1.72
CA GLN A 92 10.10 -7.05 -1.30
C GLN A 92 9.94 -5.69 -1.96
N GLU A 93 8.73 -5.42 -2.44
CA GLU A 93 8.40 -4.12 -3.00
C GLU A 93 8.09 -3.14 -1.88
N LEU A 94 8.73 -1.98 -1.91
CA LEU A 94 8.54 -0.93 -0.92
C LEU A 94 7.94 0.28 -1.60
N VAL A 95 6.93 0.86 -0.96
CA VAL A 95 6.24 2.04 -1.51
C VAL A 95 6.97 3.29 -1.07
N LEU A 96 7.39 4.10 -2.03
CA LEU A 96 8.06 5.37 -1.77
C LEU A 96 7.08 6.52 -1.70
N SER A 97 6.04 6.50 -2.53
CA SER A 97 5.04 7.54 -2.55
C SER A 97 3.73 6.98 -3.09
N PHE A 98 2.65 7.67 -2.77
CA PHE A 98 1.33 7.32 -3.27
C PHE A 98 0.86 8.37 -4.26
N GLN A 99 -0.01 7.95 -5.19
CA GLN A 99 -0.63 8.90 -6.11
C GLN A 99 -1.56 9.80 -5.33
N GLN A 100 -1.46 11.10 -5.63
CA GLN A 100 -2.37 12.06 -5.05
C GLN A 100 -3.56 12.25 -5.96
N GLU A 101 -4.74 12.34 -5.36
CA GLU A 101 -5.94 12.65 -6.13
C GLU A 101 -6.01 14.13 -6.34
N LYS A 102 -6.35 14.44 -7.53
CA LYS A 102 -6.50 15.82 -7.82
C LYS A 102 -7.84 16.26 -7.48
N GLU A 103 -7.94 16.37 -6.94
CA GLU A 103 -8.96 16.46 -6.84
C GLU A 103 -9.42 17.32 -7.10
N GLY A 104 -8.90 17.10 -7.37
CA GLY A 104 -9.06 17.58 -7.62
C GLY A 104 -9.26 18.30 -7.88
N PRO A 105 -9.39 18.48 -8.00
CA PRO A 105 -9.47 19.17 -8.22
C PRO A 105 -9.99 19.85 -8.03
N LEU A 106 -9.89 19.80 -7.69
CA LEU A 106 -10.19 20.26 -7.47
C LEU A 106 -10.12 20.95 -7.63
N SER A 107 -9.89 20.82 -7.80
CA SER A 107 -9.88 21.26 -7.96
C SER A 107 -10.06 21.93 -8.44
N VAL A 108 -10.10 22.07 -8.72
CA VAL A 108 -10.32 22.57 -9.06
C VAL A 108 -10.57 23.10 -9.15
N GLY A 109 -10.50 23.21 -9.27
CA GLY A 109 -10.70 23.64 -9.15
C GLY A 109 -10.72 24.02 -9.18
#